data_60d1bbe45bfb9187aec1d7669e86c0f8
#
_entry.id   60d1bbe45bfb9187aec1d7669e86c0f8
#
_cell.length_a   1.000
_cell.length_b   1.000
_cell.length_c   1.000
_cell.angle_alpha   90.00
_cell.angle_beta   90.00
_cell.angle_gamma   90.00
#
_symmetry.space_group_name_H-M   'P 1'
#
loop_
_entity.id
_entity.type
_entity.pdbx_description
1 polymer ?
#
loop_
_entity_poly.entity_id
_entity_poly.type
_entity_poly.pdbx_seq_one_letter_code
_entity_poly.pdbx_strand_id
1 'polypeptide(L)'
;MMPPPPNAWNELMWAREYPLAFFEMSFLLPHFLKEGRGKLALYFSRVYNPVWTNPDGLSWIEALTDESKVERHACLTPTWSETAWFADYVLPMGHASERHDLMSQETHAARWIGFRQPVLRLALERQGKKFNFTYEAHREAGLGEVWEEDEFWIELSWRVDPDGSMGIRRYFESPYRPGEKLRIDEYYRWIFENSVPGLPQAAASEGLTPLDYMRKYGAFLVENDVYELHRKVLKPEELQGSTVDPVTQVVKKNGAPIGIQVDGNAVAGFPTPSRKLEFYSKTLKDWRWPEHTIPGYIKSHVHRDNIDAAKGEMLLLPTFRLPTLIHTRSGNAKWLYEISHKNPVWLHPQDALRLGVVTGDLVRVQTAIGYFVDRVWATEGMRPGIIACSHHLGRWRLKEDFGGERWSTALVDLKQVDPGKWMMRTIHGIQPFESDDPDSSRIHWEDAGVHQNLTFPVQPDPISGQHCWHQKVTVSKASAEDRYGDVFVDTNLAHEEYRRWLQLTRAAPGPQNLRRPLWMIRVYRPAPEAFYLPGK
;
A
#
# COMPACT_ATOMS: atom_id res chain seq x y z
N MET A 1 19.69 -14.30 8.89
CA MET A 1 18.93 -14.15 7.62
C MET A 1 19.88 -14.44 6.48
N MET A 2 19.62 -15.49 5.70
CA MET A 2 20.40 -15.71 4.48
C MET A 2 20.19 -14.51 3.56
N PRO A 3 21.23 -13.89 3.02
CA PRO A 3 21.03 -12.90 1.99
C PRO A 3 20.33 -13.56 0.81
N PRO A 4 19.30 -12.97 0.24
CA PRO A 4 18.74 -13.46 -1.01
C PRO A 4 19.86 -13.50 -2.05
N PRO A 5 19.81 -14.46 -2.98
CA PRO A 5 20.78 -14.51 -4.07
C PRO A 5 20.87 -13.14 -4.74
N PRO A 6 22.06 -12.61 -5.02
CA PRO A 6 22.22 -11.28 -5.62
C PRO A 6 21.39 -11.08 -6.90
N ASN A 7 21.18 -12.14 -7.66
CA ASN A 7 20.45 -12.12 -8.92
C ASN A 7 18.93 -11.95 -8.74
N ALA A 8 18.34 -12.48 -7.67
CA ALA A 8 16.90 -12.36 -7.42
C ALA A 8 16.47 -10.89 -7.16
N TRP A 9 17.34 -10.11 -6.54
CA TRP A 9 17.10 -8.70 -6.30
C TRP A 9 17.10 -7.85 -7.57
N ASN A 10 17.88 -8.24 -8.58
CA ASN A 10 18.04 -7.46 -9.79
C ASN A 10 16.93 -7.71 -10.81
N GLU A 11 16.32 -8.90 -10.81
CA GLU A 11 15.36 -9.28 -11.84
C GLU A 11 13.93 -8.88 -11.50
N LEU A 12 13.56 -8.90 -10.22
CA LEU A 12 12.20 -8.59 -9.77
C LEU A 12 12.07 -7.24 -9.05
N MET A 13 13.17 -6.51 -8.87
CA MET A 13 13.11 -5.21 -8.22
C MET A 13 12.95 -4.08 -9.24
N TRP A 14 11.84 -3.37 -9.07
CA TRP A 14 11.46 -2.20 -9.86
C TRP A 14 12.43 -1.02 -9.78
N ALA A 15 13.24 -0.92 -8.71
CA ALA A 15 14.28 0.09 -8.62
C ALA A 15 15.37 -0.02 -9.69
N ARG A 16 15.41 -1.11 -10.44
CA ARG A 16 16.27 -1.23 -11.61
C ARG A 16 15.85 -0.26 -12.71
N GLU A 17 14.57 -0.13 -12.96
CA GLU A 17 13.99 0.75 -13.99
C GLU A 17 13.73 2.16 -13.47
N TYR A 18 13.30 2.27 -12.20
CA TYR A 18 12.82 3.51 -11.62
C TYR A 18 13.61 3.90 -10.38
N PRO A 19 14.59 4.79 -10.50
CA PRO A 19 15.58 5.07 -9.46
C PRO A 19 15.01 5.72 -8.21
N LEU A 20 13.92 6.46 -8.32
CA LEU A 20 13.27 7.15 -7.20
C LEU A 20 12.15 6.33 -6.56
N ALA A 21 11.73 5.25 -7.19
CA ALA A 21 10.72 4.37 -6.63
C ALA A 21 11.26 3.59 -5.43
N PHE A 22 10.58 3.68 -4.32
CA PHE A 22 11.02 3.05 -3.10
C PHE A 22 10.11 1.89 -2.67
N PHE A 23 8.78 2.09 -2.62
CA PHE A 23 7.87 1.11 -2.07
C PHE A 23 6.67 0.75 -2.96
N GLU A 24 6.25 1.61 -3.88
CA GLU A 24 4.88 1.57 -4.39
C GLU A 24 4.74 0.99 -5.81
N MET A 25 5.67 0.14 -6.23
CA MET A 25 5.67 -0.35 -7.60
C MET A 25 5.34 -1.83 -7.74
N SER A 26 4.66 -2.38 -6.76
CA SER A 26 4.21 -3.78 -6.79
C SER A 26 3.33 -4.09 -8.01
N PHE A 27 2.63 -3.10 -8.56
CA PHE A 27 1.86 -3.24 -9.80
C PHE A 27 2.69 -3.63 -11.04
N LEU A 28 4.02 -3.52 -11.01
CA LEU A 28 4.90 -3.97 -12.08
C LEU A 28 5.16 -5.49 -12.05
N LEU A 29 4.97 -6.13 -10.90
CA LEU A 29 5.34 -7.53 -10.70
C LEU A 29 4.70 -8.49 -11.72
N PRO A 30 3.40 -8.41 -12.06
CA PRO A 30 2.81 -9.31 -13.06
C PRO A 30 3.50 -9.21 -14.42
N HIS A 31 3.84 -8.00 -14.84
CA HIS A 31 4.54 -7.79 -16.11
C HIS A 31 5.97 -8.32 -16.10
N PHE A 32 6.68 -8.18 -14.97
CA PHE A 32 8.03 -8.77 -14.81
C PHE A 32 8.00 -10.30 -14.90
N LEU A 33 7.00 -10.91 -14.27
CA LEU A 33 6.81 -12.35 -14.34
C LEU A 33 6.38 -12.81 -15.75
N LYS A 34 5.55 -12.03 -16.44
CA LYS A 34 5.14 -12.29 -17.83
C LYS A 34 6.35 -12.22 -18.78
N GLU A 35 7.33 -11.36 -18.51
CA GLU A 35 8.60 -11.26 -19.26
C GLU A 35 9.61 -12.36 -18.93
N GLY A 36 9.30 -13.25 -17.99
CA GLY A 36 10.23 -14.32 -17.58
C GLY A 36 11.43 -13.81 -16.76
N ARG A 37 11.30 -12.65 -16.09
CA ARG A 37 12.37 -12.05 -15.29
C ARG A 37 12.63 -12.76 -13.97
N GLY A 38 11.90 -13.82 -13.67
CA GLY A 38 12.04 -14.63 -12.49
C GLY A 38 10.78 -15.45 -12.20
N LYS A 39 10.86 -16.25 -11.15
CA LYS A 39 9.78 -17.06 -10.60
C LYS A 39 9.74 -16.87 -9.09
N LEU A 40 8.55 -16.83 -8.52
CA LEU A 40 8.35 -16.84 -7.08
C LEU A 40 7.94 -18.24 -6.62
N ALA A 41 8.76 -18.88 -5.77
CA ALA A 41 8.39 -20.14 -5.14
C ALA A 41 7.26 -19.97 -4.13
N LEU A 42 7.24 -18.81 -3.42
CA LEU A 42 6.21 -18.46 -2.47
C LEU A 42 5.98 -16.95 -2.49
N TYR A 43 4.73 -16.55 -2.62
CA TYR A 43 4.29 -15.18 -2.53
C TYR A 43 3.34 -15.00 -1.35
N PHE A 44 3.63 -14.07 -0.47
CA PHE A 44 2.72 -13.64 0.59
C PHE A 44 2.09 -12.29 0.25
N SER A 45 0.78 -12.24 0.09
CA SER A 45 0.05 -10.98 0.10
C SER A 45 -0.51 -10.73 1.52
N ARG A 46 -0.07 -9.64 2.13
CA ARG A 46 -0.45 -9.29 3.50
C ARG A 46 -1.26 -8.00 3.50
N VAL A 47 -2.55 -8.09 3.88
CA VAL A 47 -3.48 -6.93 3.90
C VAL A 47 -3.41 -6.12 2.59
N TYR A 48 -3.08 -6.81 1.51
CA TYR A 48 -2.85 -6.25 0.20
C TYR A 48 -3.74 -6.96 -0.83
N ASN A 49 -4.54 -6.19 -1.55
CA ASN A 49 -5.51 -6.69 -2.52
C ASN A 49 -5.18 -6.17 -3.94
N PRO A 50 -4.06 -6.60 -4.55
CA PRO A 50 -3.59 -6.06 -5.81
C PRO A 50 -4.55 -6.29 -6.98
N VAL A 51 -5.30 -7.37 -7.00
CA VAL A 51 -6.32 -7.64 -8.03
C VAL A 51 -7.35 -6.52 -8.10
N TRP A 52 -7.68 -5.90 -6.95
CA TRP A 52 -8.68 -4.84 -6.90
C TRP A 52 -8.08 -3.42 -6.81
N THR A 53 -7.02 -3.22 -6.03
CA THR A 53 -6.48 -1.89 -5.77
C THR A 53 -5.55 -1.39 -6.86
N ASN A 54 -4.85 -2.30 -7.56
CA ASN A 54 -3.88 -1.92 -8.58
C ASN A 54 -4.54 -1.70 -9.94
N PRO A 55 -3.89 -0.99 -10.86
CA PRO A 55 -4.25 -1.03 -12.26
C PRO A 55 -4.03 -2.44 -12.82
N ASP A 56 -4.77 -2.80 -13.86
CA ASP A 56 -4.59 -4.07 -14.58
C ASP A 56 -4.62 -5.30 -13.65
N GLY A 57 -5.66 -5.38 -12.81
CA GLY A 57 -5.81 -6.50 -11.87
C GLY A 57 -5.92 -7.87 -12.53
N LEU A 58 -6.25 -7.95 -13.82
CA LEU A 58 -6.34 -9.21 -14.56
C LEU A 58 -4.97 -9.79 -14.89
N SER A 59 -3.96 -8.98 -15.15
CA SER A 59 -2.56 -9.46 -15.23
C SER A 59 -2.08 -10.04 -13.89
N TRP A 60 -2.59 -9.52 -12.76
CA TRP A 60 -2.34 -10.13 -11.45
C TRP A 60 -2.97 -11.52 -11.34
N ILE A 61 -4.21 -11.69 -11.80
CA ILE A 61 -4.89 -12.99 -11.81
C ILE A 61 -4.09 -13.98 -12.65
N GLU A 62 -3.72 -13.59 -13.88
CA GLU A 62 -2.89 -14.44 -14.75
C GLU A 62 -1.56 -14.85 -14.11
N ALA A 63 -0.92 -13.95 -13.38
CA ALA A 63 0.34 -14.26 -12.71
C ALA A 63 0.15 -15.17 -11.48
N LEU A 64 -0.88 -14.92 -10.67
CA LEU A 64 -1.14 -15.68 -9.43
C LEU A 64 -1.67 -17.09 -9.70
N THR A 65 -2.32 -17.31 -10.83
CA THR A 65 -2.88 -18.62 -11.23
C THR A 65 -1.94 -19.45 -12.12
N ASP A 66 -0.77 -18.92 -12.48
CA ASP A 66 0.25 -19.62 -13.26
C ASP A 66 1.39 -20.11 -12.34
N GLU A 67 1.39 -21.40 -12.01
CA GLU A 67 2.42 -22.03 -11.16
C GLU A 67 3.85 -21.91 -11.73
N SER A 68 4.00 -21.66 -13.03
CA SER A 68 5.31 -21.38 -13.63
C SER A 68 5.87 -20.02 -13.21
N LYS A 69 5.02 -19.11 -12.73
CA LYS A 69 5.33 -17.75 -12.29
C LYS A 69 5.31 -17.60 -10.78
N VAL A 70 4.22 -18.04 -10.16
CA VAL A 70 4.01 -18.05 -8.70
C VAL A 70 3.62 -19.46 -8.29
N GLU A 71 4.55 -20.20 -7.69
CA GLU A 71 4.33 -21.60 -7.37
C GLU A 71 3.32 -21.79 -6.24
N ARG A 72 3.37 -20.91 -5.23
CA ARG A 72 2.40 -20.88 -4.12
C ARG A 72 2.11 -19.45 -3.70
N HIS A 73 0.84 -19.17 -3.47
CA HIS A 73 0.37 -17.89 -2.95
C HIS A 73 -0.38 -18.07 -1.63
N ALA A 74 0.06 -17.39 -0.58
CA ALA A 74 -0.62 -17.32 0.71
C ALA A 74 -1.10 -15.89 0.98
N CYS A 75 -2.39 -15.74 1.19
CA CYS A 75 -3.03 -14.45 1.44
C CYS A 75 -3.34 -14.29 2.93
N LEU A 76 -2.65 -13.37 3.60
CA LEU A 76 -2.88 -12.99 4.99
C LEU A 76 -3.83 -11.80 5.00
N THR A 77 -5.09 -12.00 5.38
CA THR A 77 -6.10 -10.95 5.24
C THR A 77 -7.12 -10.93 6.38
N PRO A 78 -7.51 -9.74 6.87
CA PRO A 78 -8.58 -9.60 7.86
C PRO A 78 -9.98 -9.68 7.26
N THR A 79 -10.09 -9.51 5.95
CA THR A 79 -11.35 -9.57 5.21
C THR A 79 -11.11 -10.32 3.91
N TRP A 80 -12.09 -11.11 3.47
CA TRP A 80 -11.99 -11.78 2.19
C TRP A 80 -11.86 -10.74 1.06
N SER A 81 -10.88 -10.89 0.20
CA SER A 81 -10.55 -9.94 -0.87
C SER A 81 -10.57 -10.62 -2.24
N GLU A 82 -10.62 -9.81 -3.30
CA GLU A 82 -10.58 -10.30 -4.68
C GLU A 82 -9.28 -11.09 -4.94
N THR A 83 -8.17 -10.66 -4.35
CA THR A 83 -6.89 -11.40 -4.43
C THR A 83 -6.95 -12.74 -3.72
N ALA A 84 -7.69 -12.84 -2.61
CA ALA A 84 -7.81 -14.07 -1.84
C ALA A 84 -8.50 -15.20 -2.63
N TRP A 85 -9.35 -14.88 -3.62
CA TRP A 85 -9.97 -15.87 -4.49
C TRP A 85 -8.97 -16.66 -5.35
N PHE A 86 -7.77 -16.12 -5.55
CA PHE A 86 -6.70 -16.70 -6.37
C PHE A 86 -5.50 -17.16 -5.53
N ALA A 87 -5.68 -17.33 -4.23
CA ALA A 87 -4.64 -17.81 -3.33
C ALA A 87 -4.79 -19.32 -3.07
N ASP A 88 -3.66 -20.03 -2.95
CA ASP A 88 -3.65 -21.43 -2.50
C ASP A 88 -4.04 -21.55 -1.03
N TYR A 89 -3.69 -20.53 -0.22
CA TYR A 89 -3.98 -20.47 1.21
C TYR A 89 -4.50 -19.10 1.59
N VAL A 90 -5.66 -19.06 2.25
CA VAL A 90 -6.19 -17.85 2.87
C VAL A 90 -6.07 -17.98 4.37
N LEU A 91 -5.27 -17.12 4.98
CA LEU A 91 -4.93 -17.15 6.39
C LEU A 91 -5.62 -15.99 7.10
N PRO A 92 -6.55 -16.27 8.05
CA PRO A 92 -7.27 -15.24 8.77
C PRO A 92 -6.33 -14.39 9.62
N MET A 93 -6.36 -13.09 9.42
CA MET A 93 -5.61 -12.10 10.18
C MET A 93 -6.54 -11.24 11.02
N GLY A 94 -6.12 -10.85 12.20
CA GLY A 94 -6.87 -9.95 13.06
C GLY A 94 -7.07 -8.57 12.41
N HIS A 95 -8.32 -8.11 12.43
CA HIS A 95 -8.63 -6.70 12.15
C HIS A 95 -8.02 -5.80 13.24
N ALA A 96 -8.02 -4.51 13.02
CA ALA A 96 -7.41 -3.52 13.92
C ALA A 96 -7.74 -3.67 15.41
N SER A 97 -8.97 -4.08 15.76
CA SER A 97 -9.41 -4.31 17.14
C SER A 97 -9.13 -5.72 17.68
N GLU A 98 -8.66 -6.61 16.83
CA GLU A 98 -8.45 -8.04 17.15
C GLU A 98 -6.98 -8.39 17.35
N ARG A 99 -6.07 -7.41 17.19
CA ARG A 99 -4.63 -7.59 17.29
C ARG A 99 -3.96 -6.44 18.03
N HIS A 100 -2.75 -6.70 18.52
CA HIS A 100 -1.83 -5.61 18.85
C HIS A 100 -1.41 -4.87 17.58
N ASP A 101 -1.08 -3.61 17.74
CA ASP A 101 -0.52 -2.82 16.65
C ASP A 101 0.37 -1.71 17.23
N LEU A 102 1.53 -1.53 16.61
CA LEU A 102 2.47 -0.50 16.96
C LEU A 102 2.61 0.46 15.78
N MET A 103 2.46 1.75 16.03
CA MET A 103 2.56 2.75 15.00
C MET A 103 3.42 3.92 15.46
N SER A 104 4.46 4.23 14.72
CA SER A 104 5.14 5.51 14.84
C SER A 104 4.45 6.53 13.94
N GLN A 105 4.20 7.72 14.46
CA GLN A 105 3.56 8.80 13.70
C GLN A 105 4.38 10.08 13.80
N GLU A 106 4.62 10.68 12.63
CA GLU A 106 5.26 11.98 12.46
C GLU A 106 4.35 12.93 11.68
N THR A 107 3.04 12.76 11.83
CA THR A 107 2.04 13.53 11.05
C THR A 107 1.68 14.87 11.66
N HIS A 108 2.14 15.13 12.88
CA HIS A 108 1.98 16.39 13.60
C HIS A 108 3.35 16.95 13.97
N ALA A 109 3.40 18.10 14.59
CA ALA A 109 4.65 18.71 15.05
C ALA A 109 5.41 17.87 16.10
N ALA A 110 5.05 16.61 16.27
CA ALA A 110 5.60 15.70 17.26
C ALA A 110 5.78 14.28 16.69
N ARG A 111 6.70 13.54 17.28
CA ARG A 111 6.91 12.11 17.04
C ARG A 111 6.28 11.31 18.15
N TRP A 112 5.35 10.42 17.78
CA TRP A 112 4.58 9.59 18.69
C TRP A 112 4.79 8.11 18.40
N ILE A 113 4.75 7.30 19.46
CA ILE A 113 4.54 5.86 19.38
C ILE A 113 3.12 5.57 19.89
N GLY A 114 2.28 5.04 19.03
CA GLY A 114 0.93 4.55 19.38
C GLY A 114 0.94 3.04 19.57
N PHE A 115 0.18 2.55 20.53
CA PHE A 115 0.03 1.12 20.79
C PHE A 115 -1.43 0.76 20.98
N ARG A 116 -1.89 -0.20 20.21
CA ARG A 116 -3.25 -0.72 20.28
C ARG A 116 -3.24 -2.16 20.74
N GLN A 117 -4.24 -2.56 21.49
CA GLN A 117 -4.36 -3.88 22.10
C GLN A 117 -5.60 -4.62 21.56
N PRO A 118 -5.58 -5.96 21.47
CA PRO A 118 -6.71 -6.76 21.02
C PRO A 118 -7.84 -6.77 22.06
N VAL A 119 -9.01 -6.28 21.67
CA VAL A 119 -10.15 -6.06 22.59
C VAL A 119 -10.67 -7.36 23.18
N LEU A 120 -10.83 -8.40 22.36
CA LEU A 120 -11.34 -9.70 22.81
C LEU A 120 -10.40 -10.35 23.84
N ARG A 121 -9.11 -10.40 23.53
CA ARG A 121 -8.09 -10.96 24.42
C ARG A 121 -8.11 -10.24 25.77
N LEU A 122 -8.10 -8.92 25.77
CA LEU A 122 -8.16 -8.12 27.00
C LEU A 122 -9.44 -8.37 27.81
N ALA A 123 -10.59 -8.52 27.13
CA ALA A 123 -11.85 -8.83 27.82
C ALA A 123 -11.80 -10.18 28.52
N LEU A 124 -11.22 -11.20 27.89
CA LEU A 124 -11.04 -12.52 28.47
C LEU A 124 -9.98 -12.53 29.59
N GLU A 125 -8.89 -11.77 29.43
CA GLU A 125 -7.87 -11.62 30.48
C GLU A 125 -8.42 -10.95 31.74
N ARG A 126 -9.31 -9.96 31.58
CA ARG A 126 -10.04 -9.34 32.72
C ARG A 126 -10.98 -10.33 33.44
N GLN A 127 -11.38 -11.40 32.76
CA GLN A 127 -12.14 -12.50 33.37
C GLN A 127 -11.23 -13.56 34.02
N GLY A 128 -9.92 -13.31 34.06
CA GLY A 128 -8.93 -14.19 34.71
C GLY A 128 -8.29 -15.23 33.77
N LYS A 129 -8.60 -15.21 32.49
CA LYS A 129 -7.94 -16.11 31.51
C LYS A 129 -6.52 -15.61 31.20
N LYS A 130 -5.66 -16.50 30.70
CA LYS A 130 -4.27 -16.17 30.34
C LYS A 130 -3.94 -16.74 28.97
N PHE A 131 -3.25 -15.95 28.15
CA PHE A 131 -2.87 -16.32 26.80
C PHE A 131 -1.39 -15.97 26.53
N ASN A 132 -0.69 -16.79 25.78
CA ASN A 132 0.64 -16.50 25.27
C ASN A 132 0.58 -15.79 23.91
N PHE A 133 -0.49 -16.08 23.16
CA PHE A 133 -0.76 -15.56 21.83
C PHE A 133 -2.21 -15.10 21.72
N THR A 134 -2.46 -14.13 20.85
CA THR A 134 -3.80 -13.55 20.66
C THR A 134 -4.74 -14.52 19.96
N TYR A 135 -4.24 -15.34 19.02
CA TYR A 135 -5.05 -16.36 18.37
C TYR A 135 -5.64 -17.38 19.35
N GLU A 136 -4.99 -17.63 20.49
CA GLU A 136 -5.52 -18.51 21.54
C GLU A 136 -6.80 -17.94 22.13
N ALA A 137 -6.90 -16.62 22.28
CA ALA A 137 -8.10 -15.96 22.77
C ALA A 137 -9.27 -16.06 21.78
N HIS A 138 -8.99 -15.96 20.48
CA HIS A 138 -10.01 -16.14 19.45
C HIS A 138 -10.52 -17.60 19.43
N ARG A 139 -9.62 -18.56 19.56
CA ARG A 139 -9.98 -19.98 19.66
C ARG A 139 -10.84 -20.26 20.88
N GLU A 140 -10.47 -19.70 22.05
CA GLU A 140 -11.24 -19.82 23.29
C GLU A 140 -12.66 -19.25 23.16
N ALA A 141 -12.83 -18.20 22.37
CA ALA A 141 -14.13 -17.60 22.10
C ALA A 141 -14.93 -18.31 20.98
N GLY A 142 -14.40 -19.39 20.41
CA GLY A 142 -15.08 -20.13 19.34
C GLY A 142 -15.02 -19.45 17.96
N LEU A 143 -14.14 -18.47 17.77
CA LEU A 143 -13.99 -17.70 16.53
C LEU A 143 -12.93 -18.27 15.56
N GLY A 144 -12.38 -19.46 15.86
CA GLY A 144 -11.31 -20.06 15.07
C GLY A 144 -9.94 -19.49 15.36
N GLU A 145 -9.02 -19.66 14.43
CA GLU A 145 -7.65 -19.16 14.56
C GLU A 145 -7.49 -17.85 13.77
N VAL A 146 -7.71 -16.74 14.45
CA VAL A 146 -7.44 -15.40 13.91
C VAL A 146 -6.12 -14.91 14.47
N TRP A 147 -5.14 -14.75 13.61
CA TRP A 147 -3.75 -14.49 13.96
C TRP A 147 -3.41 -12.99 13.95
N GLU A 148 -2.51 -12.59 14.81
CA GLU A 148 -1.74 -11.37 14.60
C GLU A 148 -0.62 -11.65 13.59
N GLU A 149 -0.19 -10.62 12.87
CA GLU A 149 0.88 -10.75 11.89
C GLU A 149 2.19 -11.22 12.54
N ASP A 150 2.57 -10.59 13.65
CA ASP A 150 3.81 -10.90 14.37
C ASP A 150 3.78 -12.34 14.91
N GLU A 151 2.64 -12.80 15.43
CA GLU A 151 2.45 -14.19 15.86
C GLU A 151 2.63 -15.18 14.72
N PHE A 152 2.11 -14.86 13.54
CA PHE A 152 2.25 -15.71 12.36
C PHE A 152 3.73 -15.93 12.02
N TRP A 153 4.54 -14.89 12.01
CA TRP A 153 5.97 -15.03 11.71
C TRP A 153 6.74 -15.77 12.80
N ILE A 154 6.39 -15.55 14.06
CA ILE A 154 6.95 -16.30 15.19
C ILE A 154 6.66 -17.80 15.02
N GLU A 155 5.38 -18.17 14.81
CA GLU A 155 4.98 -19.56 14.63
C GLU A 155 5.59 -20.20 13.38
N LEU A 156 5.58 -19.49 12.25
CA LEU A 156 6.14 -19.99 11.01
C LEU A 156 7.65 -20.27 11.16
N SER A 157 8.40 -19.39 11.81
CA SER A 157 9.85 -19.56 12.01
C SER A 157 10.19 -20.82 12.78
N TRP A 158 9.41 -21.17 13.80
CA TRP A 158 9.59 -22.38 14.60
C TRP A 158 9.14 -23.66 13.89
N ARG A 159 8.18 -23.55 12.97
CA ARG A 159 7.74 -24.69 12.14
C ARG A 159 8.71 -24.99 11.01
N VAL A 160 9.29 -23.94 10.40
CA VAL A 160 10.27 -24.08 9.32
C VAL A 160 11.63 -24.52 9.83
N ASP A 161 12.01 -24.09 11.02
CA ASP A 161 13.31 -24.37 11.65
C ASP A 161 13.14 -25.00 13.06
N PRO A 162 12.55 -26.22 13.15
CA PRO A 162 12.17 -26.81 14.43
C PRO A 162 13.36 -27.16 15.35
N ASP A 163 14.51 -27.47 14.78
CA ASP A 163 15.74 -27.80 15.49
C ASP A 163 16.76 -26.64 15.56
N GLY A 164 16.47 -25.53 14.90
CA GLY A 164 17.35 -24.36 14.85
C GLY A 164 18.53 -24.48 13.87
N SER A 165 18.62 -25.58 13.11
CA SER A 165 19.74 -25.84 12.19
C SER A 165 19.82 -24.84 11.03
N MET A 166 18.68 -24.28 10.59
CA MET A 166 18.62 -23.25 9.56
C MET A 166 18.99 -21.86 10.08
N GLY A 167 19.07 -21.68 11.41
CA GLY A 167 19.38 -20.41 12.05
C GLY A 167 18.29 -19.33 11.88
N ILE A 168 17.05 -19.73 11.54
CA ILE A 168 15.91 -18.83 11.37
C ILE A 168 15.26 -18.54 12.71
N ARG A 169 14.88 -19.58 13.46
CA ARG A 169 14.10 -19.45 14.70
C ARG A 169 14.84 -18.65 15.77
N ARG A 170 16.18 -18.61 15.77
CA ARG A 170 16.97 -17.84 16.73
C ARG A 170 16.60 -16.36 16.82
N TYR A 171 16.04 -15.78 15.74
CA TYR A 171 15.55 -14.41 15.72
C TYR A 171 14.16 -14.25 16.37
N PHE A 172 13.53 -15.37 16.69
CA PHE A 172 12.22 -15.47 17.29
C PHE A 172 12.25 -16.31 18.60
N GLU A 173 13.43 -16.42 19.20
CA GLU A 173 13.60 -16.92 20.57
C GLU A 173 13.37 -15.79 21.56
N SER A 174 12.80 -16.15 22.72
CA SER A 174 12.54 -15.19 23.79
C SER A 174 13.84 -14.67 24.40
N PRO A 175 14.08 -13.35 24.45
CA PRO A 175 15.21 -12.79 25.17
C PRO A 175 15.05 -12.92 26.69
N TYR A 176 13.87 -13.28 27.19
CA TYR A 176 13.55 -13.44 28.61
C TYR A 176 13.52 -14.90 29.04
N ARG A 177 13.44 -15.84 28.12
CA ARG A 177 13.38 -17.30 28.32
C ARG A 177 14.23 -17.99 27.24
N PRO A 178 15.56 -18.01 27.39
CA PRO A 178 16.49 -18.54 26.39
C PRO A 178 16.11 -19.94 25.92
N GLY A 179 16.14 -20.15 24.60
CA GLY A 179 15.78 -21.43 23.97
C GLY A 179 14.28 -21.68 23.83
N GLU A 180 13.43 -20.81 24.34
CA GLU A 180 11.98 -20.90 24.17
C GLU A 180 11.47 -19.93 23.09
N LYS A 181 10.32 -20.30 22.50
CA LYS A 181 9.65 -19.47 21.51
C LYS A 181 9.20 -18.15 22.13
N LEU A 182 9.44 -17.05 21.41
CA LEU A 182 8.99 -15.70 21.76
C LEU A 182 7.47 -15.65 21.87
N ARG A 183 6.94 -15.08 22.95
CA ARG A 183 5.50 -14.78 23.11
C ARG A 183 5.22 -13.39 22.58
N ILE A 184 3.98 -13.14 22.16
CA ILE A 184 3.62 -11.84 21.57
C ILE A 184 3.82 -10.67 22.55
N ASP A 185 3.50 -10.86 23.84
CA ASP A 185 3.72 -9.82 24.84
C ASP A 185 5.22 -9.53 25.07
N GLU A 186 6.08 -10.55 24.96
CA GLU A 186 7.52 -10.39 25.06
C GLU A 186 8.10 -9.65 23.85
N TYR A 187 7.53 -9.82 22.67
CA TYR A 187 7.88 -9.08 21.47
C TYR A 187 7.67 -7.57 21.67
N TYR A 188 6.48 -7.14 22.10
CA TYR A 188 6.19 -5.74 22.38
C TYR A 188 6.95 -5.21 23.59
N ARG A 189 7.10 -6.02 24.65
CA ARG A 189 7.93 -5.68 25.80
C ARG A 189 9.36 -5.33 25.38
N TRP A 190 9.96 -6.18 24.56
CA TRP A 190 11.32 -5.97 24.07
C TRP A 190 11.45 -4.67 23.27
N ILE A 191 10.50 -4.38 22.38
CA ILE A 191 10.48 -3.14 21.60
C ILE A 191 10.43 -1.92 22.52
N PHE A 192 9.53 -1.91 23.47
CA PHE A 192 9.35 -0.77 24.38
C PHE A 192 10.52 -0.57 25.34
N GLU A 193 11.17 -1.64 25.77
CA GLU A 193 12.35 -1.58 26.61
C GLU A 193 13.62 -1.14 25.87
N ASN A 194 13.71 -1.41 24.56
CA ASN A 194 14.98 -1.27 23.84
C ASN A 194 14.95 -0.28 22.67
N SER A 195 13.80 0.08 22.12
CA SER A 195 13.71 0.83 20.86
C SER A 195 12.98 2.17 20.94
N VAL A 196 12.35 2.51 22.06
CA VAL A 196 11.57 3.76 22.20
C VAL A 196 12.31 4.72 23.15
N PRO A 197 12.96 5.78 22.62
CA PRO A 197 13.71 6.74 23.44
C PRO A 197 12.83 7.42 24.49
N GLY A 198 13.29 7.43 25.76
CA GLY A 198 12.62 8.08 26.88
C GLY A 198 11.49 7.28 27.52
N LEU A 199 10.93 6.28 26.84
CA LEU A 199 9.83 5.49 27.38
C LEU A 199 10.22 4.66 28.63
N PRO A 200 11.37 3.96 28.69
CA PRO A 200 11.77 3.26 29.91
C PRO A 200 11.85 4.17 31.13
N GLN A 201 12.38 5.38 30.97
CA GLN A 201 12.53 6.37 32.06
C GLN A 201 11.15 6.90 32.49
N ALA A 202 10.27 7.21 31.54
CA ALA A 202 8.92 7.67 31.84
C ALA A 202 8.11 6.58 32.58
N ALA A 203 8.18 5.34 32.14
CA ALA A 203 7.53 4.22 32.80
C ALA A 203 8.04 4.01 34.22
N ALA A 204 9.36 4.03 34.41
CA ALA A 204 9.98 3.86 35.72
C ALA A 204 9.59 4.97 36.72
N SER A 205 9.38 6.21 36.25
CA SER A 205 8.93 7.31 37.10
C SER A 205 7.52 7.10 37.67
N GLU A 206 6.73 6.25 37.06
CA GLU A 206 5.38 5.85 37.51
C GLU A 206 5.38 4.46 38.19
N GLY A 207 6.53 3.82 38.35
CA GLY A 207 6.63 2.46 38.89
C GLY A 207 6.05 1.37 37.94
N LEU A 208 6.01 1.66 36.63
CA LEU A 208 5.50 0.77 35.59
C LEU A 208 6.62 0.17 34.75
N THR A 209 6.36 -0.99 34.13
CA THR A 209 7.19 -1.44 33.01
C THR A 209 6.84 -0.65 31.76
N PRO A 210 7.74 -0.53 30.76
CA PRO A 210 7.42 0.13 29.49
C PRO A 210 6.18 -0.46 28.78
N LEU A 211 5.99 -1.76 28.83
CA LEU A 211 4.80 -2.41 28.27
C LEU A 211 3.52 -2.02 29.03
N ASP A 212 3.56 -2.00 30.38
CA ASP A 212 2.40 -1.62 31.18
C ASP A 212 2.06 -0.14 31.03
N TYR A 213 3.08 0.71 30.88
CA TYR A 213 2.90 2.12 30.54
C TYR A 213 2.14 2.27 29.22
N MET A 214 2.58 1.57 28.16
CA MET A 214 1.92 1.62 26.86
C MET A 214 0.53 0.99 26.89
N ARG A 215 0.30 -0.06 27.68
CA ARG A 215 -1.03 -0.64 27.91
C ARG A 215 -1.98 0.33 28.61
N LYS A 216 -1.46 1.15 29.53
CA LYS A 216 -2.24 2.14 30.26
C LYS A 216 -2.61 3.34 29.40
N TYR A 217 -1.68 3.88 28.66
CA TYR A 217 -1.83 5.16 27.96
C TYR A 217 -2.14 5.02 26.46
N GLY A 218 -1.75 3.93 25.83
CA GLY A 218 -1.92 3.70 24.39
C GLY A 218 -1.05 4.53 23.47
N ALA A 219 -0.32 5.54 24.02
CA ALA A 219 0.56 6.39 23.24
C ALA A 219 1.67 6.97 24.12
N PHE A 220 2.82 7.25 23.48
CA PHE A 220 3.96 7.93 24.12
C PHE A 220 4.52 9.01 23.18
N LEU A 221 4.72 10.21 23.72
CA LEU A 221 5.37 11.31 23.02
C LEU A 221 6.88 11.17 23.09
N VAL A 222 7.52 10.88 21.97
CA VAL A 222 8.98 10.70 21.90
C VAL A 222 9.69 12.06 21.75
N GLU A 223 9.19 12.92 20.89
CA GLU A 223 9.83 14.21 20.58
C GLU A 223 8.80 15.23 20.09
N ASN A 224 8.89 16.47 20.57
CA ASN A 224 8.13 17.61 20.08
C ASN A 224 8.88 18.37 18.98
N ASP A 225 8.16 19.24 18.28
CA ASP A 225 8.68 20.23 17.33
C ASP A 225 9.53 19.64 16.20
N VAL A 226 9.16 18.44 15.74
CA VAL A 226 9.90 17.73 14.68
C VAL A 226 9.88 18.46 13.33
N TYR A 227 8.94 19.38 13.10
CA TYR A 227 8.93 20.20 11.88
C TYR A 227 10.01 21.29 11.89
N GLU A 228 10.47 21.69 13.06
CA GLU A 228 11.48 22.71 13.25
C GLU A 228 12.88 22.11 13.50
N LEU A 229 13.07 20.81 13.26
CA LEU A 229 14.38 20.14 13.47
C LEU A 229 15.52 20.82 12.73
N HIS A 230 15.26 21.44 11.58
CA HIS A 230 16.27 22.21 10.85
C HIS A 230 16.77 23.45 11.62
N ARG A 231 16.00 23.97 12.56
CA ARG A 231 16.35 25.11 13.43
C ARG A 231 16.99 24.69 14.75
N LYS A 232 17.02 23.40 15.04
CA LYS A 232 17.60 22.88 16.30
C LYS A 232 19.06 23.28 16.41
N VAL A 233 19.39 24.02 17.46
CA VAL A 233 20.79 24.43 17.76
C VAL A 233 21.61 23.20 18.11
N LEU A 234 22.76 23.05 17.46
CA LEU A 234 23.70 21.97 17.76
C LEU A 234 24.34 22.20 19.12
N LYS A 235 24.48 21.12 19.88
CA LYS A 235 25.07 21.15 21.20
C LYS A 235 26.59 21.35 21.12
N PRO A 236 27.22 21.90 22.14
CA PRO A 236 28.68 22.08 22.20
C PRO A 236 29.46 20.78 21.92
N GLU A 237 28.95 19.64 22.42
CA GLU A 237 29.57 18.32 22.22
C GLU A 237 29.53 17.87 20.76
N GLU A 238 28.47 18.21 20.07
CA GLU A 238 28.30 17.93 18.64
C GLU A 238 29.28 18.76 17.81
N LEU A 239 29.52 19.99 18.22
CA LEU A 239 30.43 20.95 17.55
C LEU A 239 31.90 20.69 17.82
N GLN A 240 32.26 19.93 18.85
CA GLN A 240 33.66 19.65 19.18
C GLN A 240 34.38 18.98 17.98
N GLY A 241 35.48 19.61 17.54
CA GLY A 241 36.24 19.14 16.37
C GLY A 241 35.60 19.40 15.02
N SER A 242 34.53 20.21 14.95
CA SER A 242 33.93 20.65 13.70
C SER A 242 34.64 21.89 13.13
N THR A 243 34.44 22.11 11.83
CA THR A 243 34.87 23.29 11.07
C THR A 243 33.70 23.90 10.33
N VAL A 244 33.72 25.21 10.16
CA VAL A 244 32.71 25.94 9.35
C VAL A 244 33.33 26.32 8.02
N ASP A 245 32.66 25.96 6.94
CA ASP A 245 33.05 26.40 5.60
C ASP A 245 32.72 27.89 5.46
N PRO A 246 33.71 28.75 5.16
CA PRO A 246 33.50 30.20 5.18
C PRO A 246 32.60 30.71 4.06
N VAL A 247 32.43 29.95 2.97
CA VAL A 247 31.62 30.34 1.84
C VAL A 247 30.18 29.82 1.98
N THR A 248 30.04 28.54 2.28
CA THR A 248 28.73 27.88 2.35
C THR A 248 28.07 27.98 3.70
N GLN A 249 28.85 28.30 4.75
CA GLN A 249 28.44 28.31 6.15
C GLN A 249 28.09 26.92 6.70
N VAL A 250 28.41 25.85 5.96
CA VAL A 250 28.17 24.47 6.40
C VAL A 250 29.14 24.07 7.50
N VAL A 251 28.59 23.56 8.59
CA VAL A 251 29.37 22.98 9.70
C VAL A 251 29.68 21.55 9.37
N LYS A 252 30.98 21.18 9.35
CA LYS A 252 31.45 19.84 9.01
C LYS A 252 32.22 19.23 10.18
N LYS A 253 32.02 17.95 10.44
CA LYS A 253 32.78 17.13 11.36
C LYS A 253 33.27 15.87 10.65
N ASN A 254 34.57 15.62 10.67
CA ASN A 254 35.19 14.51 9.91
C ASN A 254 34.82 14.53 8.43
N GLY A 255 34.71 15.71 7.83
CA GLY A 255 34.33 15.90 6.41
C GLY A 255 32.84 15.78 6.11
N ALA A 256 32.03 15.29 7.04
CA ALA A 256 30.58 15.18 6.86
C ALA A 256 29.85 16.44 7.34
N PRO A 257 28.83 16.93 6.59
CA PRO A 257 28.02 18.06 7.02
C PRO A 257 27.12 17.65 8.19
N ILE A 258 27.23 18.36 9.32
CA ILE A 258 26.42 18.13 10.53
C ILE A 258 25.42 19.26 10.78
N GLY A 259 25.64 20.45 10.22
CA GLY A 259 24.79 21.60 10.42
C GLY A 259 25.18 22.78 9.53
N ILE A 260 24.61 23.93 9.82
CA ILE A 260 24.87 25.19 9.13
C ILE A 260 24.84 26.37 10.11
N GLN A 261 25.66 27.39 9.87
CA GLN A 261 25.58 28.65 10.58
C GLN A 261 24.43 29.51 10.04
N VAL A 262 23.54 29.93 10.95
CA VAL A 262 22.43 30.84 10.66
C VAL A 262 22.33 31.83 11.79
N ASP A 263 22.42 33.12 11.49
CA ASP A 263 22.30 34.22 12.46
C ASP A 263 23.21 34.04 13.71
N GLY A 264 24.45 33.60 13.45
CA GLY A 264 25.46 33.37 14.52
C GLY A 264 25.33 32.06 15.30
N ASN A 265 24.32 31.26 15.03
CA ASN A 265 24.10 29.95 15.66
C ASN A 265 24.39 28.81 14.70
N ALA A 266 25.04 27.75 15.21
CA ALA A 266 25.13 26.50 14.47
C ALA A 266 23.86 25.66 14.68
N VAL A 267 23.06 25.48 13.61
CA VAL A 267 21.82 24.72 13.65
C VAL A 267 21.94 23.46 12.78
N ALA A 268 21.07 22.48 13.03
CA ALA A 268 21.09 21.20 12.32
C ALA A 268 20.94 21.35 10.79
N GLY A 269 20.12 22.31 10.34
CA GLY A 269 19.83 22.48 8.93
C GLY A 269 19.00 21.32 8.35
N PHE A 270 18.69 21.39 7.07
CA PHE A 270 17.99 20.31 6.37
C PHE A 270 18.91 19.09 6.15
N PRO A 271 18.38 17.87 6.05
CA PRO A 271 19.17 16.65 5.84
C PRO A 271 19.67 16.52 4.38
N THR A 272 20.31 17.58 3.88
CA THR A 272 20.90 17.73 2.55
C THR A 272 22.40 17.97 2.67
N PRO A 273 23.20 17.77 1.62
CA PRO A 273 24.62 18.09 1.63
C PRO A 273 24.94 19.55 1.96
N SER A 274 24.12 20.49 1.55
CA SER A 274 24.27 21.91 1.84
C SER A 274 23.67 22.34 3.18
N ARG A 275 22.95 21.46 3.84
CA ARG A 275 22.12 21.75 5.03
C ARG A 275 21.05 22.81 4.81
N LYS A 276 20.79 23.17 3.55
CA LYS A 276 19.72 24.07 3.10
C LYS A 276 18.68 23.28 2.34
N LEU A 277 17.52 23.88 2.08
CA LEU A 277 16.58 23.37 1.11
C LEU A 277 17.22 23.44 -0.28
N GLU A 278 17.35 22.29 -0.93
CA GLU A 278 17.99 22.19 -2.25
C GLU A 278 16.96 22.05 -3.35
N PHE A 279 17.05 22.93 -4.35
CA PHE A 279 16.26 22.84 -5.59
C PHE A 279 17.03 22.19 -6.73
N TYR A 280 18.35 22.07 -6.61
CA TYR A 280 19.20 21.39 -7.57
C TYR A 280 19.48 19.96 -7.11
N SER A 281 19.03 18.98 -7.90
CA SER A 281 19.25 17.57 -7.62
C SER A 281 20.51 17.06 -8.30
N LYS A 282 21.62 16.99 -7.55
CA LYS A 282 22.85 16.33 -8.02
C LYS A 282 22.60 14.86 -8.37
N THR A 283 21.70 14.18 -7.64
CA THR A 283 21.34 12.80 -7.89
C THR A 283 20.78 12.59 -9.30
N LEU A 284 19.81 13.41 -9.71
CA LEU A 284 19.25 13.32 -11.06
C LEU A 284 20.28 13.60 -12.15
N LYS A 285 21.19 14.56 -11.91
CA LYS A 285 22.31 14.80 -12.80
C LYS A 285 23.21 13.59 -12.95
N ASP A 286 23.62 12.99 -11.84
CA ASP A 286 24.51 11.83 -11.82
C ASP A 286 23.80 10.60 -12.45
N TRP A 287 22.48 10.52 -12.37
CA TRP A 287 21.65 9.50 -13.01
C TRP A 287 21.32 9.78 -14.48
N ARG A 288 21.94 10.83 -15.07
CA ARG A 288 21.81 11.21 -16.48
C ARG A 288 20.42 11.75 -16.85
N TRP A 289 19.80 12.48 -15.92
CA TRP A 289 18.58 13.24 -16.12
C TRP A 289 18.85 14.75 -15.90
N PRO A 290 19.79 15.36 -16.66
CA PRO A 290 20.21 16.73 -16.39
C PRO A 290 19.09 17.77 -16.55
N GLU A 291 18.12 17.49 -17.41
CA GLU A 291 16.92 18.33 -17.61
C GLU A 291 15.98 18.37 -16.40
N HIS A 292 16.09 17.41 -15.48
CA HIS A 292 15.26 17.32 -14.27
C HIS A 292 16.02 17.69 -13.00
N THR A 293 17.26 18.18 -13.12
CA THR A 293 18.06 18.60 -11.96
C THR A 293 17.47 19.79 -11.21
N ILE A 294 16.71 20.62 -11.90
CA ILE A 294 15.92 21.72 -11.32
C ILE A 294 14.45 21.41 -11.59
N PRO A 295 13.57 21.50 -10.57
CA PRO A 295 12.14 21.34 -10.77
C PRO A 295 11.60 22.27 -11.86
N GLY A 296 10.84 21.72 -12.77
CA GLY A 296 10.22 22.45 -13.86
C GLY A 296 8.84 21.88 -14.20
N TYR A 297 8.09 22.60 -15.01
CA TYR A 297 6.81 22.13 -15.49
C TYR A 297 7.00 21.08 -16.59
N ILE A 298 6.38 19.91 -16.39
CA ILE A 298 6.31 18.83 -17.38
C ILE A 298 4.84 18.60 -17.70
N LYS A 299 4.48 18.61 -18.98
CA LYS A 299 3.12 18.26 -19.41
C LYS A 299 2.83 16.81 -19.05
N SER A 300 1.74 16.58 -18.32
CA SER A 300 1.28 15.21 -18.04
C SER A 300 0.81 14.51 -19.33
N HIS A 301 0.79 13.19 -19.32
CA HIS A 301 0.28 12.38 -20.44
C HIS A 301 -1.19 12.69 -20.77
N VAL A 302 -1.97 13.16 -19.81
CA VAL A 302 -3.37 13.59 -19.95
C VAL A 302 -3.54 15.11 -20.01
N HIS A 303 -2.46 15.85 -20.31
CA HIS A 303 -2.58 17.28 -20.54
C HIS A 303 -3.55 17.56 -21.70
N ARG A 304 -4.29 18.67 -21.64
CA ARG A 304 -5.29 19.04 -22.65
C ARG A 304 -4.78 18.99 -24.09
N ASP A 305 -3.49 19.27 -24.31
CA ASP A 305 -2.86 19.22 -25.64
C ASP A 305 -2.69 17.78 -26.15
N ASN A 306 -2.82 16.79 -25.27
CA ASN A 306 -2.73 15.36 -25.58
C ASN A 306 -4.12 14.70 -25.71
N ILE A 307 -5.21 15.47 -25.53
CA ILE A 307 -6.59 15.03 -25.62
C ILE A 307 -7.22 15.58 -26.89
N ASP A 308 -7.65 14.68 -27.77
CA ASP A 308 -8.35 15.02 -29.01
C ASP A 308 -9.86 15.03 -28.78
N ALA A 309 -10.39 16.19 -28.39
CA ALA A 309 -11.83 16.33 -28.15
C ALA A 309 -12.68 16.07 -29.40
N ALA A 310 -12.13 16.23 -30.62
CA ALA A 310 -12.83 15.95 -31.88
C ALA A 310 -13.07 14.44 -32.06
N LYS A 311 -12.20 13.59 -31.48
CA LYS A 311 -12.37 12.14 -31.42
C LYS A 311 -13.19 11.67 -30.22
N GLY A 312 -13.74 12.58 -29.43
CA GLY A 312 -14.49 12.26 -28.22
C GLY A 312 -13.61 11.85 -27.04
N GLU A 313 -12.32 12.12 -27.10
CA GLU A 313 -11.42 11.86 -25.98
C GLU A 313 -11.69 12.82 -24.81
N MET A 314 -11.63 12.29 -23.61
CA MET A 314 -11.86 12.98 -22.35
C MET A 314 -10.80 12.57 -21.32
N LEU A 315 -10.63 13.38 -20.29
CA LEU A 315 -9.82 13.06 -19.13
C LEU A 315 -10.67 12.37 -18.07
N LEU A 316 -10.30 11.15 -17.66
CA LEU A 316 -10.88 10.48 -16.49
C LEU A 316 -10.04 10.77 -15.24
N LEU A 317 -10.73 11.26 -14.19
CA LEU A 317 -10.22 11.44 -12.83
C LEU A 317 -10.73 10.29 -11.94
N PRO A 318 -9.95 9.22 -11.74
CA PRO A 318 -10.42 8.09 -10.94
C PRO A 318 -10.10 8.24 -9.45
N THR A 319 -9.23 9.16 -9.08
CA THR A 319 -8.61 9.20 -7.75
C THR A 319 -9.36 10.03 -6.71
N PHE A 320 -10.50 10.62 -7.03
CA PHE A 320 -11.29 11.32 -6.02
C PHE A 320 -11.97 10.31 -5.08
N ARG A 321 -12.12 10.70 -3.82
CA ARG A 321 -12.73 9.86 -2.78
C ARG A 321 -14.15 10.32 -2.52
N LEU A 322 -15.08 9.38 -2.53
CA LEU A 322 -16.39 9.59 -1.95
C LEU A 322 -16.27 9.69 -0.42
N PRO A 323 -17.14 10.44 0.26
CA PRO A 323 -17.12 10.54 1.71
C PRO A 323 -17.08 9.15 2.37
N THR A 324 -16.28 9.01 3.42
CA THR A 324 -16.13 7.76 4.20
C THR A 324 -15.51 6.56 3.46
N LEU A 325 -15.20 6.68 2.17
CA LEU A 325 -14.65 5.56 1.41
C LEU A 325 -13.12 5.56 1.41
N ILE A 326 -12.54 4.39 1.66
CA ILE A 326 -11.11 4.13 1.58
C ILE A 326 -10.83 2.69 1.13
N HIS A 327 -10.57 2.50 -0.17
CA HIS A 327 -10.18 1.23 -0.79
C HIS A 327 -11.00 0.02 -0.30
N THR A 328 -10.37 -1.15 -0.17
CA THR A 328 -11.00 -2.41 0.21
C THR A 328 -11.82 -2.34 1.51
N ARG A 329 -11.44 -1.51 2.48
CA ARG A 329 -12.12 -1.45 3.78
C ARG A 329 -13.55 -0.93 3.69
N SER A 330 -13.78 0.07 2.86
CA SER A 330 -15.10 0.70 2.70
C SER A 330 -16.13 -0.27 2.16
N GLY A 331 -15.70 -1.16 1.27
CA GLY A 331 -16.56 -2.13 0.62
C GLY A 331 -16.98 -3.32 1.50
N ASN A 332 -16.73 -3.31 2.79
CA ASN A 332 -17.13 -4.37 3.71
C ASN A 332 -18.06 -3.88 4.83
N ALA A 333 -18.08 -2.59 5.11
CA ALA A 333 -18.84 -2.04 6.22
C ALA A 333 -20.21 -1.55 5.76
N LYS A 334 -21.28 -2.19 6.24
CA LYS A 334 -22.67 -1.81 5.94
C LYS A 334 -22.90 -0.30 6.10
N TRP A 335 -22.50 0.26 7.23
CA TRP A 335 -22.67 1.68 7.56
C TRP A 335 -22.02 2.63 6.55
N LEU A 336 -20.90 2.25 5.97
CA LEU A 336 -20.23 3.04 4.94
C LEU A 336 -20.97 2.96 3.61
N TYR A 337 -21.51 1.79 3.28
CA TYR A 337 -22.36 1.62 2.10
C TYR A 337 -23.67 2.41 2.18
N GLU A 338 -24.24 2.57 3.37
CA GLU A 338 -25.44 3.42 3.55
C GLU A 338 -25.17 4.87 3.14
N ILE A 339 -23.96 5.36 3.38
CA ILE A 339 -23.59 6.73 3.01
C ILE A 339 -23.27 6.81 1.51
N SER A 340 -22.57 5.82 0.95
CA SER A 340 -22.22 5.79 -0.46
C SER A 340 -21.94 4.37 -0.94
N HIS A 341 -22.76 3.85 -1.84
CA HIS A 341 -22.66 2.50 -2.41
C HIS A 341 -22.54 2.49 -3.94
N LYS A 342 -22.51 3.65 -4.59
CA LYS A 342 -22.38 3.83 -6.04
C LYS A 342 -21.23 4.76 -6.36
N ASN A 343 -20.54 4.48 -7.46
CA ASN A 343 -19.49 5.34 -8.00
C ASN A 343 -19.79 5.74 -9.46
N PRO A 344 -20.92 6.45 -9.71
CA PRO A 344 -21.31 6.79 -11.07
C PRO A 344 -20.25 7.63 -11.78
N VAL A 345 -20.27 7.61 -13.10
CA VAL A 345 -19.49 8.53 -13.93
C VAL A 345 -20.08 9.93 -13.83
N TRP A 346 -19.35 10.83 -13.19
CA TRP A 346 -19.70 12.24 -13.13
C TRP A 346 -19.36 12.90 -14.47
N LEU A 347 -20.34 13.54 -15.08
CA LEU A 347 -20.25 14.08 -16.42
C LEU A 347 -20.87 15.47 -16.47
N HIS A 348 -20.19 16.43 -17.13
CA HIS A 348 -20.77 17.76 -17.28
C HIS A 348 -22.02 17.70 -18.17
N PRO A 349 -23.11 18.49 -17.88
CA PRO A 349 -24.35 18.47 -18.68
C PRO A 349 -24.15 18.71 -20.17
N GLN A 350 -23.20 19.56 -20.58
CA GLN A 350 -22.88 19.79 -21.98
C GLN A 350 -22.32 18.53 -22.66
N ASP A 351 -21.49 17.78 -21.96
CA ASP A 351 -20.96 16.51 -22.48
C ASP A 351 -22.05 15.45 -22.51
N ALA A 352 -22.91 15.39 -21.49
CA ALA A 352 -24.07 14.50 -21.47
C ALA A 352 -25.01 14.76 -22.65
N LEU A 353 -25.31 16.02 -22.93
CA LEU A 353 -26.12 16.42 -24.09
C LEU A 353 -25.46 15.99 -25.42
N ARG A 354 -24.15 16.21 -25.55
CA ARG A 354 -23.38 15.81 -26.74
C ARG A 354 -23.41 14.29 -26.97
N LEU A 355 -23.37 13.51 -25.90
CA LEU A 355 -23.43 12.05 -25.92
C LEU A 355 -24.88 11.50 -26.03
N GLY A 356 -25.89 12.34 -25.90
CA GLY A 356 -27.30 11.94 -25.90
C GLY A 356 -27.67 11.09 -24.68
N VAL A 357 -27.14 11.43 -23.51
CA VAL A 357 -27.39 10.72 -22.24
C VAL A 357 -27.87 11.69 -21.15
N VAL A 358 -28.58 11.12 -20.18
CA VAL A 358 -29.05 11.82 -18.98
C VAL A 358 -28.61 11.06 -17.73
N THR A 359 -28.77 11.67 -16.56
CA THR A 359 -28.49 11.01 -15.27
C THR A 359 -29.25 9.68 -15.18
N GLY A 360 -28.55 8.60 -14.87
CA GLY A 360 -29.08 7.25 -14.77
C GLY A 360 -28.84 6.38 -16.02
N ASP A 361 -28.60 6.99 -17.18
CA ASP A 361 -28.24 6.25 -18.39
C ASP A 361 -26.89 5.55 -18.25
N LEU A 362 -26.73 4.44 -18.99
CA LEU A 362 -25.46 3.73 -19.05
C LEU A 362 -24.53 4.34 -20.11
N VAL A 363 -23.28 4.45 -19.74
CA VAL A 363 -22.18 4.80 -20.65
C VAL A 363 -21.09 3.75 -20.61
N ARG A 364 -20.45 3.55 -21.75
CA ARG A 364 -19.21 2.81 -21.86
C ARG A 364 -18.06 3.80 -21.80
N VAL A 365 -17.14 3.56 -20.86
CA VAL A 365 -15.89 4.32 -20.71
C VAL A 365 -14.75 3.43 -21.19
N GLN A 366 -14.16 3.78 -22.33
CA GLN A 366 -13.11 3.03 -23.00
C GLN A 366 -11.75 3.61 -22.64
N THR A 367 -10.86 2.78 -22.12
CA THR A 367 -9.45 3.06 -21.83
C THR A 367 -8.53 2.50 -22.93
N ALA A 368 -7.22 2.57 -22.73
CA ALA A 368 -6.24 1.99 -23.66
C ALA A 368 -6.29 0.45 -23.71
N ILE A 369 -6.75 -0.23 -22.66
CA ILE A 369 -6.69 -1.69 -22.54
C ILE A 369 -8.06 -2.37 -22.42
N GLY A 370 -9.13 -1.60 -22.28
CA GLY A 370 -10.44 -2.18 -22.07
C GLY A 370 -11.51 -1.12 -21.83
N TYR A 371 -12.65 -1.55 -21.30
CA TYR A 371 -13.74 -0.64 -20.96
C TYR A 371 -14.49 -1.11 -19.73
N PHE A 372 -15.19 -0.16 -19.10
CA PHE A 372 -16.22 -0.45 -18.10
C PHE A 372 -17.53 0.25 -18.46
N VAL A 373 -18.64 -0.28 -17.94
CA VAL A 373 -19.99 0.26 -18.16
C VAL A 373 -20.59 0.69 -16.83
N ASP A 374 -20.94 1.98 -16.75
CA ASP A 374 -21.45 2.57 -15.52
C ASP A 374 -22.55 3.61 -15.81
N ARG A 375 -23.26 4.01 -14.76
CA ARG A 375 -24.31 5.02 -14.82
C ARG A 375 -23.73 6.43 -14.83
N VAL A 376 -24.41 7.31 -15.54
CA VAL A 376 -24.06 8.74 -15.56
C VAL A 376 -24.71 9.46 -14.38
N TRP A 377 -23.95 10.38 -13.80
CA TRP A 377 -24.47 11.49 -13.00
C TRP A 377 -24.08 12.80 -13.68
N ALA A 378 -25.04 13.41 -14.38
CA ALA A 378 -24.84 14.71 -15.02
C ALA A 378 -24.85 15.81 -13.95
N THR A 379 -23.75 16.54 -13.84
CA THR A 379 -23.56 17.57 -12.79
C THR A 379 -22.65 18.69 -13.28
N GLU A 380 -23.01 19.93 -12.96
CA GLU A 380 -22.17 21.11 -13.20
C GLU A 380 -20.93 21.15 -12.25
N GLY A 381 -20.85 20.24 -11.29
CA GLY A 381 -19.66 20.03 -10.47
C GLY A 381 -18.46 19.48 -11.26
N MET A 382 -18.66 19.06 -12.51
CA MET A 382 -17.59 18.65 -13.43
C MET A 382 -17.28 19.74 -14.45
N ARG A 383 -16.06 19.77 -14.93
CA ARG A 383 -15.66 20.63 -16.04
C ARG A 383 -15.89 19.91 -17.39
N PRO A 384 -16.35 20.61 -18.46
CA PRO A 384 -16.49 19.99 -19.77
C PRO A 384 -15.17 19.33 -20.24
N GLY A 385 -15.27 18.15 -20.83
CA GLY A 385 -14.13 17.34 -21.28
C GLY A 385 -13.44 16.54 -20.18
N ILE A 386 -13.94 16.62 -18.94
CA ILE A 386 -13.41 15.87 -17.80
C ILE A 386 -14.56 15.03 -17.20
N ILE A 387 -14.26 13.78 -16.95
CA ILE A 387 -15.16 12.87 -16.19
C ILE A 387 -14.48 12.39 -14.92
N ALA A 388 -15.25 12.01 -13.94
CA ALA A 388 -14.75 11.41 -12.72
C ALA A 388 -15.55 10.17 -12.34
N CYS A 389 -14.87 9.18 -11.78
CA CYS A 389 -15.48 7.98 -11.22
C CYS A 389 -14.61 7.48 -10.07
N SER A 390 -15.18 7.28 -8.88
CA SER A 390 -14.40 6.90 -7.70
C SER A 390 -13.91 5.46 -7.81
N HIS A 391 -12.63 5.24 -7.50
CA HIS A 391 -11.98 3.92 -7.53
C HIS A 391 -12.21 3.09 -6.24
N HIS A 392 -13.06 3.55 -5.31
CA HIS A 392 -13.20 2.93 -3.99
C HIS A 392 -14.32 1.90 -3.88
N LEU A 393 -15.10 1.69 -4.93
CA LEU A 393 -16.21 0.76 -4.99
C LEU A 393 -16.02 -0.27 -6.11
N GLY A 394 -17.01 -1.12 -6.30
CA GLY A 394 -16.93 -2.22 -7.26
C GLY A 394 -16.26 -3.46 -6.68
N ARG A 395 -16.48 -3.75 -5.37
CA ARG A 395 -16.04 -4.99 -4.75
C ARG A 395 -16.86 -6.16 -5.29
N TRP A 396 -16.19 -7.28 -5.54
CA TRP A 396 -16.82 -8.45 -6.14
C TRP A 396 -16.30 -9.79 -5.57
N ARG A 397 -17.06 -10.84 -5.81
CA ARG A 397 -16.72 -12.24 -5.59
C ARG A 397 -17.09 -13.08 -6.79
N LEU A 398 -16.41 -14.20 -6.96
CA LEU A 398 -16.68 -15.12 -8.08
C LEU A 398 -18.00 -15.87 -7.89
N LYS A 399 -18.66 -16.23 -8.99
CA LYS A 399 -19.89 -17.03 -9.00
C LYS A 399 -19.71 -18.43 -8.42
N GLU A 400 -18.48 -18.92 -8.37
CA GLU A 400 -18.09 -20.19 -7.78
C GLU A 400 -17.99 -20.11 -6.25
N ASP A 401 -18.30 -18.96 -5.66
CA ASP A 401 -18.30 -18.80 -4.20
C ASP A 401 -19.35 -19.71 -3.55
N PHE A 402 -18.88 -20.53 -2.63
CA PHE A 402 -19.71 -21.46 -1.85
C PHE A 402 -20.17 -20.86 -0.52
N GLY A 403 -19.72 -19.65 -0.19
CA GLY A 403 -19.91 -19.00 1.10
C GLY A 403 -21.33 -18.51 1.40
N GLY A 404 -22.26 -18.69 0.45
CA GLY A 404 -23.68 -18.40 0.66
C GLY A 404 -24.03 -16.91 0.62
N GLU A 405 -25.01 -16.53 1.39
CA GLU A 405 -25.97 -15.48 1.10
C GLU A 405 -25.62 -14.09 1.67
N ARG A 406 -24.48 -13.90 2.37
CA ARG A 406 -24.25 -12.72 3.21
C ARG A 406 -23.04 -11.90 2.79
N TRP A 407 -23.11 -11.29 1.61
CA TRP A 407 -21.96 -10.56 1.10
C TRP A 407 -22.27 -9.09 0.79
N SER A 408 -21.37 -8.21 1.20
CA SER A 408 -21.37 -6.80 0.80
C SER A 408 -20.68 -6.55 -0.55
N THR A 409 -20.46 -7.60 -1.35
CA THR A 409 -19.77 -7.57 -2.64
C THR A 409 -20.67 -8.11 -3.74
N ALA A 410 -20.53 -7.61 -4.96
CA ALA A 410 -21.27 -8.13 -6.11
C ALA A 410 -20.83 -9.55 -6.48
N LEU A 411 -21.76 -10.39 -6.91
CA LEU A 411 -21.47 -11.68 -7.52
C LEU A 411 -21.20 -11.49 -9.00
N VAL A 412 -20.05 -11.96 -9.48
CA VAL A 412 -19.64 -11.78 -10.87
C VAL A 412 -19.31 -13.09 -11.58
N ASP A 413 -19.56 -13.11 -12.88
CA ASP A 413 -19.05 -14.12 -13.82
C ASP A 413 -17.80 -13.52 -14.50
N LEU A 414 -16.62 -14.01 -14.14
CA LEU A 414 -15.33 -13.62 -14.70
C LEU A 414 -14.86 -14.71 -15.67
N LYS A 415 -14.67 -14.37 -16.94
CA LYS A 415 -14.27 -15.31 -17.98
C LYS A 415 -13.18 -14.76 -18.87
N GLN A 416 -12.25 -15.61 -19.22
CA GLN A 416 -11.38 -15.39 -20.36
C GLN A 416 -12.15 -15.77 -21.63
N VAL A 417 -12.47 -14.76 -22.46
CA VAL A 417 -13.24 -14.96 -23.70
C VAL A 417 -12.36 -15.31 -24.90
N ASP A 418 -11.11 -14.87 -24.88
CA ASP A 418 -10.01 -15.22 -25.79
C ASP A 418 -8.69 -15.19 -25.00
N PRO A 419 -7.59 -15.76 -25.49
CA PRO A 419 -6.30 -15.65 -24.82
C PRO A 419 -5.91 -14.19 -24.51
N GLY A 420 -5.77 -13.87 -23.23
CA GLY A 420 -5.49 -12.52 -22.74
C GLY A 420 -6.68 -11.56 -22.76
N LYS A 421 -7.88 -11.98 -23.15
CA LYS A 421 -9.08 -11.15 -23.16
C LYS A 421 -10.08 -11.63 -22.13
N TRP A 422 -10.46 -10.74 -21.23
CA TRP A 422 -11.30 -11.05 -20.09
C TRP A 422 -12.59 -10.22 -20.10
N MET A 423 -13.68 -10.88 -19.72
CA MET A 423 -14.98 -10.23 -19.49
C MET A 423 -15.44 -10.56 -18.08
N MET A 424 -15.79 -9.52 -17.33
CA MET A 424 -16.47 -9.64 -16.05
C MET A 424 -17.89 -9.09 -16.18
N ARG A 425 -18.88 -9.85 -15.74
CA ARG A 425 -20.30 -9.46 -15.71
C ARG A 425 -20.88 -9.62 -14.33
N THR A 426 -21.58 -8.63 -13.84
CA THR A 426 -22.32 -8.70 -12.59
C THR A 426 -23.54 -9.61 -12.77
N ILE A 427 -23.67 -10.64 -11.92
CA ILE A 427 -24.84 -11.54 -11.86
C ILE A 427 -25.84 -11.00 -10.86
N HIS A 428 -25.36 -10.69 -9.66
CA HIS A 428 -26.11 -10.06 -8.57
C HIS A 428 -25.28 -8.95 -7.93
N GLY A 429 -25.97 -7.91 -7.47
CA GLY A 429 -25.39 -6.89 -6.62
C GLY A 429 -25.13 -7.40 -5.20
N ILE A 430 -25.27 -6.52 -4.23
CA ILE A 430 -25.14 -6.86 -2.81
C ILE A 430 -26.37 -7.65 -2.38
N GLN A 431 -26.15 -8.72 -1.63
CA GLN A 431 -27.26 -9.47 -0.99
C GLN A 431 -27.44 -9.03 0.46
N PRO A 432 -28.67 -8.81 0.90
CA PRO A 432 -29.00 -8.60 2.31
C PRO A 432 -28.49 -9.77 3.16
N PHE A 433 -28.03 -9.48 4.36
CA PHE A 433 -27.71 -10.48 5.35
C PHE A 433 -28.53 -10.32 6.60
N GLU A 434 -28.86 -11.44 7.23
CA GLU A 434 -29.53 -11.45 8.51
C GLU A 434 -28.56 -11.21 9.66
N SER A 435 -29.00 -10.49 10.67
CA SER A 435 -28.26 -10.19 11.89
C SER A 435 -29.24 -10.00 13.04
N ASP A 436 -28.81 -10.29 14.26
CA ASP A 436 -29.57 -9.99 15.47
C ASP A 436 -29.74 -8.46 15.70
N ASP A 437 -28.89 -7.66 15.07
CA ASP A 437 -29.07 -6.23 15.02
C ASP A 437 -30.16 -5.88 13.98
N PRO A 438 -31.31 -5.30 14.40
CA PRO A 438 -32.43 -4.97 13.53
C PRO A 438 -32.04 -4.02 12.39
N ASP A 439 -31.05 -3.16 12.60
CA ASP A 439 -30.59 -2.23 11.59
C ASP A 439 -29.68 -2.90 10.56
N SER A 440 -28.94 -3.94 10.94
CA SER A 440 -28.07 -4.69 10.03
C SER A 440 -28.85 -5.52 9.01
N SER A 441 -30.07 -5.94 9.31
CA SER A 441 -30.91 -6.71 8.39
C SER A 441 -31.57 -5.86 7.30
N ARG A 442 -31.55 -4.54 7.45
CA ARG A 442 -32.16 -3.60 6.51
C ARG A 442 -31.12 -3.08 5.51
N ILE A 443 -30.94 -3.78 4.41
CA ILE A 443 -30.16 -3.28 3.30
C ILE A 443 -31.09 -2.63 2.29
N HIS A 444 -30.84 -1.35 1.98
CA HIS A 444 -31.67 -0.55 1.08
C HIS A 444 -31.08 -0.47 -0.34
N TRP A 445 -29.98 -1.17 -0.62
CA TRP A 445 -29.29 -1.10 -1.90
C TRP A 445 -28.85 -2.50 -2.37
N GLU A 446 -28.83 -2.68 -3.67
CA GLU A 446 -28.40 -3.90 -4.35
C GLU A 446 -27.13 -3.66 -5.21
N ASP A 447 -26.48 -2.53 -5.03
CA ASP A 447 -25.39 -2.05 -5.89
C ASP A 447 -24.09 -1.96 -5.08
N ALA A 448 -23.00 -2.46 -5.65
CA ALA A 448 -21.67 -2.41 -5.08
C ALA A 448 -20.73 -1.42 -5.79
N GLY A 449 -21.24 -0.69 -6.80
CA GLY A 449 -20.44 0.13 -7.70
C GLY A 449 -19.71 -0.70 -8.76
N VAL A 450 -18.89 -0.05 -9.57
CA VAL A 450 -18.16 -0.63 -10.69
C VAL A 450 -16.66 -0.60 -10.43
N HIS A 451 -15.99 -1.71 -10.72
CA HIS A 451 -14.54 -1.85 -10.55
C HIS A 451 -13.79 -1.35 -11.80
N GLN A 452 -13.59 -0.06 -11.88
CA GLN A 452 -12.93 0.59 -13.02
C GLN A 452 -11.42 0.31 -13.12
N ASN A 453 -10.72 0.08 -11.97
CA ASN A 453 -9.25 -0.09 -11.95
C ASN A 453 -8.75 -1.24 -12.82
N LEU A 454 -9.58 -2.28 -13.02
CA LEU A 454 -9.25 -3.40 -13.93
C LEU A 454 -8.92 -2.92 -15.34
N THR A 455 -9.54 -1.81 -15.77
CA THR A 455 -9.39 -1.28 -17.13
C THR A 455 -8.23 -0.30 -17.28
N PHE A 456 -7.49 -0.01 -16.21
CA PHE A 456 -6.38 0.93 -16.27
C PHE A 456 -5.09 0.21 -16.63
N PRO A 457 -4.36 0.67 -17.65
CA PRO A 457 -3.04 0.15 -17.95
C PRO A 457 -2.03 0.55 -16.88
N VAL A 458 -0.95 -0.21 -16.77
CA VAL A 458 0.20 0.15 -15.94
C VAL A 458 1.02 1.23 -16.66
N GLN A 459 1.01 2.44 -16.12
CA GLN A 459 1.65 3.64 -16.68
C GLN A 459 2.56 4.30 -15.64
N PRO A 460 3.75 3.74 -15.38
CA PRO A 460 4.67 4.28 -14.39
C PRO A 460 5.33 5.57 -14.88
N ASP A 461 5.34 6.62 -14.06
CA ASP A 461 6.10 7.83 -14.34
C ASP A 461 7.58 7.51 -14.59
N PRO A 462 8.17 7.99 -15.69
CA PRO A 462 9.52 7.58 -16.11
C PRO A 462 10.64 7.93 -15.13
N ILE A 463 10.41 8.90 -14.24
CA ILE A 463 11.40 9.37 -13.26
C ILE A 463 11.15 8.71 -11.91
N SER A 464 9.94 8.88 -11.36
CA SER A 464 9.59 8.42 -10.03
C SER A 464 9.12 6.98 -9.98
N GLY A 465 8.60 6.45 -11.09
CA GLY A 465 7.93 5.17 -11.16
C GLY A 465 6.54 5.14 -10.55
N GLN A 466 6.05 6.26 -10.05
CA GLN A 466 4.70 6.39 -9.53
C GLN A 466 3.68 6.10 -10.62
N HIS A 467 2.61 5.37 -10.31
CA HIS A 467 1.57 5.11 -11.29
C HIS A 467 0.80 6.38 -11.67
N CYS A 468 0.62 6.60 -12.97
CA CYS A 468 -0.16 7.71 -13.51
C CYS A 468 -1.64 7.31 -13.60
N TRP A 469 -2.39 7.54 -12.53
CA TRP A 469 -3.79 7.10 -12.39
C TRP A 469 -4.78 7.76 -13.33
N HIS A 470 -4.55 9.02 -13.71
CA HIS A 470 -5.43 9.73 -14.63
C HIS A 470 -5.34 9.12 -16.02
N GLN A 471 -6.50 8.90 -16.64
CA GLN A 471 -6.58 8.21 -17.92
C GLN A 471 -7.16 9.11 -19.02
N LYS A 472 -6.66 8.93 -20.22
CA LYS A 472 -7.30 9.39 -21.45
C LYS A 472 -8.30 8.31 -21.87
N VAL A 473 -9.57 8.69 -22.01
CA VAL A 473 -10.67 7.76 -22.30
C VAL A 473 -11.56 8.32 -23.40
N THR A 474 -12.32 7.44 -24.04
CA THR A 474 -13.48 7.83 -24.84
C THR A 474 -14.75 7.38 -24.13
N VAL A 475 -15.80 8.20 -24.19
CA VAL A 475 -17.08 7.92 -23.58
C VAL A 475 -18.15 7.85 -24.67
N SER A 476 -18.95 6.81 -24.63
CA SER A 476 -20.10 6.63 -25.53
C SER A 476 -21.33 6.17 -24.75
N LYS A 477 -22.51 6.45 -25.30
CA LYS A 477 -23.72 5.81 -24.80
C LYS A 477 -23.56 4.30 -24.90
N ALA A 478 -23.95 3.57 -23.86
CA ALA A 478 -23.91 2.12 -23.84
C ALA A 478 -24.76 1.52 -24.95
N SER A 479 -24.30 0.41 -25.54
CA SER A 479 -25.06 -0.37 -26.52
C SER A 479 -26.15 -1.21 -25.84
N ALA A 480 -27.02 -1.84 -26.63
CA ALA A 480 -28.06 -2.74 -26.09
C ALA A 480 -27.49 -4.01 -25.43
N GLU A 481 -26.23 -4.36 -25.71
CA GLU A 481 -25.57 -5.53 -25.18
C GLU A 481 -24.82 -5.23 -23.85
N ASP A 482 -24.56 -3.96 -23.60
CA ASP A 482 -23.86 -3.51 -22.40
C ASP A 482 -24.76 -3.56 -21.17
N ARG A 483 -24.21 -4.02 -20.06
CA ARG A 483 -24.89 -4.09 -18.77
C ARG A 483 -24.12 -3.28 -17.74
N TYR A 484 -24.84 -2.75 -16.79
CA TYR A 484 -24.22 -2.10 -15.62
C TYR A 484 -23.23 -3.06 -14.94
N GLY A 485 -22.02 -2.58 -14.70
CA GLY A 485 -20.96 -3.36 -14.08
C GLY A 485 -20.16 -4.25 -15.02
N ASP A 486 -20.45 -4.26 -16.32
CA ASP A 486 -19.61 -4.96 -17.31
C ASP A 486 -18.21 -4.33 -17.33
N VAL A 487 -17.18 -5.18 -17.31
CA VAL A 487 -15.78 -4.80 -17.46
C VAL A 487 -15.11 -5.74 -18.46
N PHE A 488 -14.48 -5.16 -19.47
CA PHE A 488 -13.66 -5.89 -20.45
C PHE A 488 -12.23 -5.41 -20.41
N VAL A 489 -11.26 -6.33 -20.46
CA VAL A 489 -9.83 -6.00 -20.49
C VAL A 489 -9.07 -6.95 -21.40
N ASP A 490 -8.12 -6.41 -22.15
CA ASP A 490 -7.12 -7.14 -22.91
C ASP A 490 -5.75 -7.02 -22.24
N THR A 491 -5.28 -8.07 -21.57
CA THR A 491 -4.00 -8.12 -20.86
C THR A 491 -2.79 -8.13 -21.80
N ASN A 492 -2.99 -8.43 -23.10
CA ASN A 492 -1.93 -8.30 -24.09
C ASN A 492 -1.68 -6.82 -24.40
N LEU A 493 -2.76 -6.05 -24.61
CA LEU A 493 -2.67 -4.59 -24.74
C LEU A 493 -2.10 -3.95 -23.46
N ALA A 494 -2.49 -4.46 -22.28
CA ALA A 494 -1.94 -3.99 -21.00
C ALA A 494 -0.42 -4.17 -20.95
N HIS A 495 0.09 -5.31 -21.38
CA HIS A 495 1.54 -5.56 -21.44
C HIS A 495 2.25 -4.72 -22.49
N GLU A 496 1.64 -4.49 -23.65
CA GLU A 496 2.18 -3.58 -24.67
C GLU A 496 2.26 -2.13 -24.15
N GLU A 497 1.22 -1.66 -23.48
CA GLU A 497 1.18 -0.32 -22.90
C GLU A 497 2.24 -0.17 -21.79
N TYR A 498 2.38 -1.15 -20.89
CA TYR A 498 3.46 -1.19 -19.91
C TYR A 498 4.83 -1.08 -20.56
N ARG A 499 5.12 -1.87 -21.60
CA ARG A 499 6.40 -1.83 -22.33
C ARG A 499 6.64 -0.49 -23.00
N ARG A 500 5.61 0.13 -23.55
CA ARG A 500 5.68 1.47 -24.14
C ARG A 500 6.09 2.52 -23.11
N TRP A 501 5.52 2.46 -21.92
CA TRP A 501 5.90 3.37 -20.83
C TRP A 501 7.29 3.09 -20.28
N LEU A 502 7.68 1.81 -20.18
CA LEU A 502 9.02 1.43 -19.76
C LEU A 502 10.11 2.01 -20.69
N GLN A 503 9.84 2.12 -21.98
CA GLN A 503 10.76 2.73 -22.95
C GLN A 503 11.04 4.23 -22.71
N LEU A 504 10.17 4.91 -21.96
CA LEU A 504 10.39 6.31 -21.58
C LEU A 504 11.46 6.44 -20.47
N THR A 505 11.81 5.36 -19.79
CA THR A 505 12.86 5.37 -18.78
C THR A 505 14.25 5.33 -19.40
N ARG A 506 15.27 5.68 -18.61
CA ARG A 506 16.67 5.61 -19.01
C ARG A 506 17.42 4.56 -18.19
N ALA A 507 18.37 3.90 -18.82
CA ALA A 507 19.26 2.97 -18.13
C ALA A 507 20.00 3.67 -16.99
N ALA A 508 20.11 2.99 -15.86
CA ALA A 508 20.86 3.50 -14.73
C ALA A 508 22.37 3.42 -14.97
N PRO A 509 23.15 4.37 -14.44
CA PRO A 509 24.61 4.36 -14.59
C PRO A 509 25.33 3.45 -13.61
N GLY A 510 24.65 2.82 -12.67
CA GLY A 510 25.24 1.98 -11.62
C GLY A 510 25.62 0.58 -12.10
N PRO A 511 26.34 -0.19 -11.27
CA PRO A 511 26.65 -1.59 -11.53
C PRO A 511 25.37 -2.38 -11.84
N GLN A 512 25.42 -3.25 -12.86
CA GLN A 512 24.27 -4.08 -13.30
C GLN A 512 23.04 -3.25 -13.68
N ASN A 513 23.22 -2.00 -14.10
CA ASN A 513 22.15 -1.03 -14.38
C ASN A 513 21.23 -0.73 -13.18
N LEU A 514 21.72 -0.95 -11.97
CA LEU A 514 20.98 -0.60 -10.76
C LEU A 514 20.95 0.90 -10.57
N ARG A 515 19.77 1.43 -10.33
CA ARG A 515 19.52 2.87 -10.13
C ARG A 515 19.50 3.26 -8.65
N ARG A 516 19.65 2.28 -7.75
CA ARG A 516 19.76 2.54 -6.31
C ARG A 516 21.15 2.95 -5.90
N PRO A 517 21.28 3.83 -4.92
CA PRO A 517 22.53 4.02 -4.21
C PRO A 517 23.05 2.68 -3.67
N LEU A 518 24.37 2.49 -3.71
CA LEU A 518 24.99 1.23 -3.28
C LEU A 518 24.62 0.78 -1.86
N TRP A 519 24.35 1.72 -0.96
CA TRP A 519 23.93 1.42 0.41
C TRP A 519 22.54 0.74 0.49
N MET A 520 21.68 0.94 -0.50
CA MET A 520 20.36 0.27 -0.59
C MET A 520 20.47 -1.14 -1.19
N ILE A 521 21.60 -1.47 -1.80
CA ILE A 521 21.86 -2.81 -2.36
C ILE A 521 22.45 -3.73 -1.29
N ARG A 522 22.93 -3.17 -0.18
CA ARG A 522 23.43 -3.99 0.91
C ARG A 522 22.31 -4.88 1.40
N VAL A 523 22.61 -6.16 1.47
CA VAL A 523 21.80 -7.10 2.22
C VAL A 523 21.51 -6.43 3.57
N TYR A 524 20.25 -6.24 3.84
CA TYR A 524 19.82 -5.66 5.10
C TYR A 524 20.23 -6.63 6.21
N ARG A 525 21.40 -6.42 6.74
CA ARG A 525 21.79 -6.98 8.02
C ARG A 525 21.52 -5.88 9.01
N PRO A 526 20.47 -6.02 9.82
CA PRO A 526 20.28 -5.07 10.90
C PRO A 526 21.56 -5.12 11.76
N ALA A 527 22.28 -4.02 11.80
CA ALA A 527 23.31 -3.87 12.81
C ALA A 527 22.61 -4.05 14.17
N PRO A 528 23.14 -4.85 15.09
CA PRO A 528 22.53 -5.00 16.42
C PRO A 528 22.19 -3.64 17.05
N GLU A 529 23.03 -2.65 16.84
CA GLU A 529 22.86 -1.27 17.33
C GLU A 529 21.63 -0.55 16.77
N ALA A 530 21.08 -1.00 15.64
CA ALA A 530 19.87 -0.41 15.05
C ALA A 530 18.60 -0.71 15.87
N PHE A 531 18.66 -1.71 16.75
CA PHE A 531 17.50 -2.15 17.56
C PHE A 531 17.60 -1.74 19.03
N TYR A 532 18.73 -1.18 19.45
CA TYR A 532 18.96 -0.81 20.84
C TYR A 532 19.04 0.70 20.98
N LEU A 533 18.59 1.17 22.14
CA LEU A 533 18.83 2.56 22.53
C LEU A 533 20.34 2.79 22.72
N PRO A 534 20.84 3.99 22.44
CA PRO A 534 22.25 4.33 22.68
C PRO A 534 22.66 4.00 24.12
N GLY A 535 23.74 3.24 24.28
CA GLY A 535 24.28 2.87 25.60
C GLY A 535 23.75 1.56 26.19
N LYS A 536 23.01 0.79 25.41
CA LYS A 536 22.61 -0.59 25.80
C LYS A 536 23.34 -1.65 25.00
#